data_be2145273960ea8d0c7ae65a34db1f87
#
_entry.id   be2145273960ea8d0c7ae65a34db1f87
#
_cell.length_a   1.000
_cell.length_b   1.000
_cell.length_c   1.000
_cell.angle_alpha   90.00
_cell.angle_beta   90.00
_cell.angle_gamma   90.00
#
_symmetry.space_group_name_H-M   'P 1'
#
loop_
_entity.id
_entity.type
_entity.pdbx_description
1 polymer ?
#
loop_
_entity_poly.entity_id
_entity_poly.type
_entity_poly.pdbx_seq_one_letter_code
_entity_poly.pdbx_strand_id
1 'polypeptide(L)'
;CRHIQFDLSKDYFHPQILKAIDVVFHVAAKAGSDGKFSDYYRANFTSTERLIDACKYAKVKYFLYTSSPSVVFSKTSIQGGDEKLPYTTSRISPYALSKAMAEKKVLFANNEHFQTLALRPHLIWGQDDPHLLPKVIHRHKCGRLKIVGNGKNKVDLTHIDNVTHAHILAMEALVNGKKIGGNSYFIGQNEPVSLWPWLNKVFKQLNLPVLKNKVSFRKAYFAGVLAETAWAVFGLKRELPMSRFVACQLGQDHWFSGRAAETDFGYKPILSMDEAMEKTVPWLKSNQCISSAG
;
A
#
# COMPACT_ATOMS: atom_id res chain seq x y z
N CYS A 1 -20.91 12.68 10.04
CA CYS A 1 -19.63 13.13 9.43
C CYS A 1 -19.88 14.22 8.42
N ARG A 2 -19.02 15.24 8.37
CA ARG A 2 -19.03 16.27 7.32
C ARG A 2 -18.09 15.80 6.20
N HIS A 3 -18.58 15.70 4.98
CA HIS A 3 -17.76 15.41 3.80
C HIS A 3 -17.41 16.74 3.10
N ILE A 4 -16.10 16.90 2.75
CA ILE A 4 -15.59 18.03 2.00
C ILE A 4 -14.83 17.46 0.81
N GLN A 5 -15.28 17.76 -0.41
CA GLN A 5 -14.56 17.39 -1.62
C GLN A 5 -13.37 18.31 -1.80
N PHE A 6 -12.14 17.73 -1.86
CA PHE A 6 -10.91 18.49 -1.90
C PHE A 6 -9.78 17.71 -2.57
N ASP A 7 -9.02 18.35 -3.47
CA ASP A 7 -7.81 17.77 -4.06
C ASP A 7 -6.56 18.32 -3.34
N LEU A 8 -6.03 17.55 -2.36
CA LEU A 8 -4.83 17.92 -1.62
C LEU A 8 -3.62 18.27 -2.49
N SER A 9 -3.57 17.78 -3.74
CA SER A 9 -2.46 18.02 -4.65
C SER A 9 -2.55 19.34 -5.40
N LYS A 10 -3.73 19.96 -5.49
CA LYS A 10 -4.00 21.16 -6.30
C LYS A 10 -4.56 22.30 -5.48
N ASP A 11 -5.54 21.99 -4.63
CA ASP A 11 -6.32 23.01 -3.95
C ASP A 11 -5.54 23.63 -2.78
N TYR A 12 -5.85 24.88 -2.47
CA TYR A 12 -5.32 25.52 -1.27
C TYR A 12 -6.05 24.98 -0.04
N PHE A 13 -5.35 24.28 0.83
CA PHE A 13 -5.90 23.74 2.05
C PHE A 13 -5.98 24.82 3.14
N HIS A 14 -7.20 25.33 3.38
CA HIS A 14 -7.40 26.34 4.41
C HIS A 14 -7.37 25.69 5.82
N PRO A 15 -6.44 26.07 6.72
CA PRO A 15 -6.28 25.42 8.02
C PRO A 15 -7.53 25.44 8.92
N GLN A 16 -8.46 26.37 8.71
CA GLN A 16 -9.73 26.42 9.45
C GLN A 16 -10.58 25.16 9.30
N ILE A 17 -10.39 24.37 8.24
CA ILE A 17 -11.05 23.07 8.06
C ILE A 17 -10.68 22.11 9.20
N LEU A 18 -9.49 22.29 9.78
CA LEU A 18 -8.96 21.49 10.89
C LEU A 18 -9.25 22.10 12.27
N LYS A 19 -10.04 23.16 12.37
CA LYS A 19 -10.39 23.76 13.66
C LYS A 19 -11.09 22.73 14.56
N ALA A 20 -10.62 22.58 15.79
CA ALA A 20 -11.09 21.62 16.78
C ALA A 20 -10.91 20.12 16.38
N ILE A 21 -9.95 19.83 15.50
CA ILE A 21 -9.53 18.48 15.17
C ILE A 21 -8.27 18.16 15.97
N ASP A 22 -8.29 17.10 16.78
CA ASP A 22 -7.14 16.62 17.54
C ASP A 22 -6.30 15.59 16.77
N VAL A 23 -6.94 14.76 15.93
CA VAL A 23 -6.32 13.65 15.22
C VAL A 23 -6.57 13.73 13.73
N VAL A 24 -5.54 13.53 12.92
CA VAL A 24 -5.64 13.42 11.47
C VAL A 24 -5.10 12.06 11.02
N PHE A 25 -5.92 11.31 10.27
CA PHE A 25 -5.51 10.13 9.53
C PHE A 25 -5.27 10.52 8.06
N HIS A 26 -4.02 10.56 7.65
CA HIS A 26 -3.64 10.86 6.28
C HIS A 26 -3.50 9.58 5.45
N VAL A 27 -4.61 9.14 4.86
CA VAL A 27 -4.70 7.91 4.05
C VAL A 27 -4.57 8.20 2.56
N ALA A 28 -4.89 9.43 2.14
CA ALA A 28 -4.90 9.82 0.75
C ALA A 28 -3.51 9.71 0.10
N ALA A 29 -3.42 8.98 -1.01
CA ALA A 29 -2.21 8.87 -1.81
C ALA A 29 -2.54 8.48 -3.26
N LYS A 30 -1.71 8.91 -4.20
CA LYS A 30 -1.69 8.33 -5.54
C LYS A 30 -0.95 7.00 -5.48
N ALA A 31 -1.67 5.91 -5.71
CA ALA A 31 -1.11 4.56 -5.85
C ALA A 31 -0.92 4.18 -7.32
N GLY A 32 -0.12 3.17 -7.59
CA GLY A 32 0.11 2.63 -8.93
C GLY A 32 1.58 2.38 -9.24
N SER A 33 1.84 1.75 -10.38
CA SER A 33 3.18 1.40 -10.83
C SER A 33 3.70 2.29 -11.97
N ASP A 34 2.81 3.11 -12.55
CA ASP A 34 3.02 3.81 -13.81
C ASP A 34 2.74 5.30 -13.67
N GLY A 35 3.44 6.09 -14.48
CA GLY A 35 3.24 7.53 -14.51
C GLY A 35 4.52 8.33 -14.25
N LYS A 36 4.41 9.65 -14.41
CA LYS A 36 5.55 10.55 -14.20
C LYS A 36 5.83 10.70 -12.70
N PHE A 37 7.10 10.77 -12.33
CA PHE A 37 7.50 11.01 -10.95
C PHE A 37 6.89 12.31 -10.39
N SER A 38 6.80 13.36 -11.22
CA SER A 38 6.20 14.66 -10.82
C SER A 38 4.76 14.53 -10.30
N ASP A 39 3.97 13.59 -10.86
CA ASP A 39 2.58 13.40 -10.44
C ASP A 39 2.50 12.71 -9.08
N TYR A 40 3.36 11.70 -8.85
CA TYR A 40 3.49 11.05 -7.55
C TYR A 40 4.09 11.98 -6.50
N TYR A 41 5.10 12.76 -6.86
CA TYR A 41 5.73 13.73 -5.97
C TYR A 41 4.70 14.75 -5.47
N ARG A 42 3.92 15.33 -6.37
CA ARG A 42 2.87 16.30 -6.04
C ARG A 42 1.78 15.68 -5.18
N ALA A 43 1.26 14.50 -5.59
CA ALA A 43 0.14 13.85 -4.91
C ALA A 43 0.51 13.22 -3.57
N ASN A 44 1.75 12.73 -3.38
CA ASN A 44 2.14 12.00 -2.18
C ASN A 44 3.05 12.81 -1.26
N PHE A 45 3.99 13.60 -1.81
CA PHE A 45 4.94 14.37 -0.98
C PHE A 45 4.44 15.79 -0.73
N THR A 46 4.19 16.58 -1.78
CA THR A 46 3.79 17.98 -1.61
C THR A 46 2.46 18.11 -0.87
N SER A 47 1.48 17.24 -1.16
CA SER A 47 0.20 17.24 -0.45
C SER A 47 0.37 16.89 1.03
N THR A 48 1.22 15.93 1.36
CA THR A 48 1.54 15.56 2.74
C THR A 48 2.22 16.71 3.48
N GLU A 49 3.18 17.38 2.85
CA GLU A 49 3.88 18.53 3.42
C GLU A 49 2.89 19.66 3.74
N ARG A 50 2.03 20.03 2.80
CA ARG A 50 0.98 21.06 3.00
C ARG A 50 0.01 20.67 4.12
N LEU A 51 -0.37 19.39 4.20
CA LEU A 51 -1.28 18.94 5.26
C LEU A 51 -0.61 18.99 6.63
N ILE A 52 0.68 18.64 6.74
CA ILE A 52 1.47 18.79 7.99
C ILE A 52 1.48 20.25 8.43
N ASP A 53 1.76 21.19 7.51
CA ASP A 53 1.82 22.61 7.84
C ASP A 53 0.45 23.13 8.30
N ALA A 54 -0.64 22.72 7.62
CA ALA A 54 -2.00 23.06 8.04
C ALA A 54 -2.36 22.47 9.42
N CYS A 55 -1.96 21.23 9.70
CA CYS A 55 -2.17 20.59 11.00
C CYS A 55 -1.44 21.35 12.12
N LYS A 56 -0.17 21.71 11.90
CA LYS A 56 0.61 22.52 12.88
C LYS A 56 -0.03 23.87 13.12
N TYR A 57 -0.47 24.56 12.06
CA TYR A 57 -1.16 25.84 12.19
C TYR A 57 -2.47 25.72 12.99
N ALA A 58 -3.25 24.66 12.73
CA ALA A 58 -4.52 24.39 13.42
C ALA A 58 -4.33 23.78 14.82
N LYS A 59 -3.09 23.54 15.27
CA LYS A 59 -2.74 22.90 16.55
C LYS A 59 -3.30 21.48 16.71
N VAL A 60 -3.37 20.72 15.60
CA VAL A 60 -3.63 19.28 15.62
C VAL A 60 -2.53 18.60 16.45
N LYS A 61 -2.90 17.66 17.32
CA LYS A 61 -1.96 16.99 18.22
C LYS A 61 -1.36 15.73 17.64
N TYR A 62 -2.14 14.97 16.87
CA TYR A 62 -1.78 13.63 16.42
C TYR A 62 -1.97 13.49 14.91
N PHE A 63 -0.96 12.94 14.24
CA PHE A 63 -0.97 12.75 12.79
C PHE A 63 -0.52 11.33 12.43
N LEU A 64 -1.44 10.51 11.95
CA LEU A 64 -1.18 9.14 11.54
C LEU A 64 -1.12 9.06 10.01
N TYR A 65 0.00 8.62 9.50
CA TYR A 65 0.26 8.51 8.06
C TYR A 65 0.17 7.07 7.59
N THR A 66 -0.74 6.79 6.65
CA THR A 66 -0.75 5.51 5.96
C THR A 66 0.35 5.49 4.91
N SER A 67 1.45 4.85 5.26
CA SER A 67 2.59 4.65 4.38
C SER A 67 2.46 3.34 3.57
N SER A 68 3.56 2.70 3.24
CA SER A 68 3.60 1.43 2.50
C SER A 68 4.97 0.76 2.71
N PRO A 69 5.08 -0.56 2.76
CA PRO A 69 6.38 -1.24 2.74
C PRO A 69 7.22 -0.95 1.50
N SER A 70 6.61 -0.45 0.42
CA SER A 70 7.36 -0.02 -0.76
C SER A 70 8.40 1.08 -0.47
N VAL A 71 8.29 1.79 0.66
CA VAL A 71 9.29 2.80 1.07
C VAL A 71 10.67 2.21 1.34
N VAL A 72 10.74 0.90 1.63
CA VAL A 72 11.98 0.14 1.76
C VAL A 72 12.23 -0.81 0.59
N PHE A 73 11.55 -0.58 -0.54
CA PHE A 73 11.65 -1.43 -1.71
C PHE A 73 13.11 -1.67 -2.12
N SER A 74 13.45 -2.94 -2.31
CA SER A 74 14.71 -3.42 -2.86
C SER A 74 14.46 -4.20 -4.16
N LYS A 75 15.49 -4.33 -4.98
CA LYS A 75 15.45 -5.21 -6.17
C LYS A 75 15.68 -6.69 -5.80
N THR A 76 15.95 -6.97 -4.54
CA THR A 76 16.15 -8.31 -3.98
C THR A 76 15.02 -8.66 -3.03
N SER A 77 14.85 -9.96 -2.75
CA SER A 77 13.87 -10.44 -1.77
C SER A 77 14.11 -9.83 -0.39
N ILE A 78 13.01 -9.52 0.31
CA ILE A 78 12.99 -9.12 1.72
C ILE A 78 12.20 -10.18 2.48
N GLN A 79 12.81 -10.78 3.48
CA GLN A 79 12.22 -11.85 4.27
C GLN A 79 12.31 -11.48 5.77
N GLY A 80 11.16 -11.19 6.39
CA GLY A 80 11.07 -10.78 7.79
C GLY A 80 11.75 -9.45 8.09
N GLY A 81 11.74 -8.52 7.10
CA GLY A 81 12.35 -7.21 7.27
C GLY A 81 11.69 -6.40 8.40
N ASP A 82 12.48 -5.67 9.17
CA ASP A 82 12.00 -4.77 10.23
C ASP A 82 12.13 -3.28 9.84
N GLU A 83 11.75 -2.40 10.74
CA GLU A 83 11.72 -0.96 10.54
C GLU A 83 13.11 -0.31 10.35
N LYS A 84 14.19 -1.06 10.61
CA LYS A 84 15.59 -0.62 10.40
C LYS A 84 16.02 -0.71 8.93
N LEU A 85 15.22 -1.33 8.08
CA LEU A 85 15.52 -1.40 6.65
C LEU A 85 15.68 0.00 6.04
N PRO A 86 16.68 0.20 5.17
CA PRO A 86 16.94 1.50 4.56
C PRO A 86 15.80 1.88 3.60
N TYR A 87 15.49 3.17 3.56
CA TYR A 87 14.57 3.70 2.57
C TYR A 87 15.08 3.50 1.15
N THR A 88 14.14 3.18 0.25
CA THR A 88 14.45 3.05 -1.15
C THR A 88 14.97 4.35 -1.76
N THR A 89 15.98 4.23 -2.60
CA THR A 89 16.47 5.29 -3.51
C THR A 89 16.18 4.94 -4.97
N SER A 90 15.49 3.82 -5.20
CA SER A 90 15.24 3.29 -6.53
C SER A 90 14.22 4.13 -7.30
N ARG A 91 14.59 4.55 -8.51
CA ARG A 91 13.73 5.31 -9.42
C ARG A 91 12.81 4.41 -10.28
N ILE A 92 12.86 3.09 -10.12
CA ILE A 92 11.99 2.19 -10.89
C ILE A 92 10.54 2.20 -10.40
N SER A 93 10.27 2.74 -9.21
CA SER A 93 8.93 2.98 -8.69
C SER A 93 8.78 4.42 -8.22
N PRO A 94 8.21 5.31 -9.03
CA PRO A 94 7.87 6.68 -8.62
C PRO A 94 6.99 6.72 -7.37
N TYR A 95 6.08 5.76 -7.23
CA TYR A 95 5.25 5.59 -6.04
C TYR A 95 6.10 5.35 -4.79
N ALA A 96 6.95 4.31 -4.81
CA ALA A 96 7.78 3.95 -3.66
C ALA A 96 8.68 5.12 -3.21
N LEU A 97 9.32 5.79 -4.17
CA LEU A 97 10.20 6.92 -3.90
C LEU A 97 9.43 8.10 -3.29
N SER A 98 8.27 8.46 -3.85
CA SER A 98 7.46 9.57 -3.33
C SER A 98 6.90 9.28 -1.94
N LYS A 99 6.48 8.03 -1.67
CA LYS A 99 6.02 7.60 -0.34
C LYS A 99 7.16 7.61 0.69
N ALA A 100 8.37 7.19 0.30
CA ALA A 100 9.55 7.24 1.16
C ALA A 100 9.92 8.68 1.56
N MET A 101 9.84 9.61 0.62
CA MET A 101 10.07 11.05 0.89
C MET A 101 9.00 11.60 1.84
N ALA A 102 7.72 11.28 1.60
CA ALA A 102 6.61 11.74 2.42
C ALA A 102 6.71 11.18 3.86
N GLU A 103 6.99 9.89 4.01
CA GLU A 103 7.14 9.27 5.33
C GLU A 103 8.28 9.92 6.13
N LYS A 104 9.45 10.12 5.51
CA LYS A 104 10.54 10.85 6.17
C LYS A 104 10.12 12.23 6.66
N LYS A 105 9.35 12.97 5.85
CA LYS A 105 8.83 14.30 6.22
C LYS A 105 7.88 14.21 7.41
N VAL A 106 6.98 13.21 7.42
CA VAL A 106 6.04 12.97 8.51
C VAL A 106 6.79 12.67 9.81
N LEU A 107 7.73 11.72 9.79
CA LEU A 107 8.47 11.33 10.99
C LEU A 107 9.38 12.45 11.50
N PHE A 108 9.99 13.23 10.60
CA PHE A 108 10.79 14.40 10.96
C PHE A 108 9.94 15.53 11.58
N ALA A 109 8.64 15.60 11.28
CA ALA A 109 7.75 16.61 11.83
C ALA A 109 7.34 16.36 13.29
N ASN A 110 7.65 15.16 13.82
CA ASN A 110 7.30 14.73 15.17
C ASN A 110 7.96 15.59 16.25
N ASN A 111 7.16 16.02 17.21
CA ASN A 111 7.62 16.68 18.44
C ASN A 111 6.57 16.53 19.55
N GLU A 112 6.81 17.08 20.74
CA GLU A 112 5.91 16.97 21.90
C GLU A 112 4.52 17.59 21.70
N HIS A 113 4.39 18.59 20.82
CA HIS A 113 3.11 19.27 20.52
C HIS A 113 2.40 18.73 19.27
N PHE A 114 3.12 18.01 18.42
CA PHE A 114 2.62 17.41 17.18
C PHE A 114 3.22 16.03 16.99
N GLN A 115 2.56 15.03 17.53
CA GLN A 115 3.04 13.65 17.46
C GLN A 115 2.61 13.00 16.16
N THR A 116 3.57 12.44 15.43
CA THR A 116 3.34 11.80 14.14
C THR A 116 3.83 10.37 14.17
N LEU A 117 3.16 9.48 13.44
CA LEU A 117 3.66 8.13 13.17
C LEU A 117 3.25 7.67 11.77
N ALA A 118 3.94 6.65 11.26
CA ALA A 118 3.64 6.04 9.97
C ALA A 118 3.31 4.55 10.12
N LEU A 119 2.23 4.11 9.48
CA LEU A 119 1.88 2.71 9.37
C LEU A 119 2.16 2.24 7.94
N ARG A 120 2.81 1.08 7.79
CA ARG A 120 3.22 0.48 6.53
C ARG A 120 2.42 -0.80 6.25
N PRO A 121 1.11 -0.71 5.94
CA PRO A 121 0.31 -1.88 5.59
C PRO A 121 0.74 -2.43 4.22
N HIS A 122 0.80 -3.77 4.09
CA HIS A 122 1.25 -4.41 2.87
C HIS A 122 0.11 -5.11 2.13
N LEU A 123 0.06 -4.90 0.80
CA LEU A 123 -0.92 -5.51 -0.12
C LEU A 123 -2.32 -5.58 0.50
N ILE A 124 -2.89 -4.41 0.74
CA ILE A 124 -4.23 -4.28 1.35
C ILE A 124 -5.27 -4.88 0.40
N TRP A 125 -6.15 -5.71 0.95
CA TRP A 125 -7.24 -6.34 0.24
C TRP A 125 -8.50 -6.43 1.12
N GLY A 126 -9.65 -6.67 0.51
CA GLY A 126 -10.90 -6.78 1.24
C GLY A 126 -12.06 -6.24 0.44
N GLN A 127 -13.18 -5.98 1.12
CA GLN A 127 -14.33 -5.34 0.53
C GLN A 127 -13.96 -3.92 0.06
N ASP A 128 -14.56 -3.49 -1.06
CA ASP A 128 -14.34 -2.19 -1.71
C ASP A 128 -12.88 -1.93 -2.16
N ASP A 129 -12.06 -2.99 -2.30
CA ASP A 129 -10.72 -2.89 -2.89
C ASP A 129 -10.80 -2.42 -4.36
N PRO A 130 -10.32 -1.20 -4.69
CA PRO A 130 -10.36 -0.71 -6.06
C PRO A 130 -9.14 -1.14 -6.89
N HIS A 131 -8.14 -1.76 -6.29
CA HIS A 131 -6.81 -1.85 -6.90
C HIS A 131 -6.24 -3.26 -7.04
N LEU A 132 -6.21 -4.07 -5.97
CA LEU A 132 -5.43 -5.31 -5.97
C LEU A 132 -6.23 -6.46 -6.60
N LEU A 133 -7.24 -6.97 -5.89
CA LEU A 133 -7.97 -8.15 -6.33
C LEU A 133 -8.76 -7.93 -7.63
N PRO A 134 -9.48 -6.82 -7.84
CA PRO A 134 -10.20 -6.60 -9.09
C PRO A 134 -9.28 -6.60 -10.31
N LYS A 135 -8.11 -5.94 -10.24
CA LYS A 135 -7.13 -5.93 -11.35
C LYS A 135 -6.53 -7.31 -11.62
N VAL A 136 -6.20 -8.06 -10.57
CA VAL A 136 -5.66 -9.42 -10.69
C VAL A 136 -6.69 -10.37 -11.30
N ILE A 137 -7.94 -10.32 -10.82
CA ILE A 137 -9.05 -11.13 -11.35
C ILE A 137 -9.33 -10.79 -12.82
N HIS A 138 -9.41 -9.50 -13.16
CA HIS A 138 -9.60 -9.06 -14.54
C HIS A 138 -8.48 -9.57 -15.47
N ARG A 139 -7.22 -9.42 -15.08
CA ARG A 139 -6.07 -9.92 -15.86
C ARG A 139 -6.11 -11.44 -16.01
N HIS A 140 -6.57 -12.15 -14.99
CA HIS A 140 -6.73 -13.60 -15.05
C HIS A 140 -7.83 -14.01 -16.04
N LYS A 141 -9.01 -13.40 -15.96
CA LYS A 141 -10.12 -13.62 -16.92
C LYS A 141 -9.72 -13.35 -18.37
N CYS A 142 -8.90 -12.31 -18.60
CA CYS A 142 -8.36 -11.97 -19.93
C CYS A 142 -7.18 -12.87 -20.38
N GLY A 143 -6.79 -13.90 -19.63
CA GLY A 143 -5.64 -14.75 -19.96
C GLY A 143 -4.26 -14.05 -19.91
N ARG A 144 -4.21 -12.84 -19.33
CA ARG A 144 -2.99 -12.01 -19.29
C ARG A 144 -2.17 -12.18 -18.01
N LEU A 145 -2.70 -12.89 -17.00
CA LEU A 145 -1.97 -13.17 -15.77
C LEU A 145 -1.11 -14.43 -15.94
N LYS A 146 0.13 -14.35 -15.46
CA LYS A 146 1.06 -15.48 -15.41
C LYS A 146 1.78 -15.50 -14.08
N ILE A 147 2.07 -16.69 -13.57
CA ILE A 147 2.93 -16.88 -12.42
C ILE A 147 4.34 -16.41 -12.78
N VAL A 148 4.88 -15.45 -12.02
CA VAL A 148 6.24 -14.95 -12.23
C VAL A 148 7.24 -15.74 -11.38
N GLY A 149 8.31 -16.20 -12.00
CA GLY A 149 9.34 -17.01 -11.33
C GLY A 149 8.91 -18.45 -11.09
N ASN A 150 9.32 -19.00 -9.94
CA ASN A 150 9.00 -20.37 -9.54
C ASN A 150 7.58 -20.52 -8.93
N GLY A 151 6.95 -19.41 -8.56
CA GLY A 151 5.63 -19.38 -7.93
C GLY A 151 5.62 -19.69 -6.44
N LYS A 152 6.77 -19.64 -5.77
CA LYS A 152 6.92 -19.95 -4.34
C LYS A 152 7.20 -18.71 -3.47
N ASN A 153 7.20 -17.52 -4.08
CA ASN A 153 7.48 -16.29 -3.36
C ASN A 153 6.43 -16.02 -2.27
N LYS A 154 6.94 -15.61 -1.11
CA LYS A 154 6.12 -15.26 0.07
C LYS A 154 5.92 -13.76 0.16
N VAL A 155 4.72 -13.37 0.53
CA VAL A 155 4.32 -11.96 0.69
C VAL A 155 3.44 -11.80 1.91
N ASP A 156 3.41 -10.59 2.47
CA ASP A 156 2.34 -10.21 3.38
C ASP A 156 1.12 -9.73 2.58
N LEU A 157 -0.04 -10.12 3.05
CA LEU A 157 -1.34 -9.63 2.59
C LEU A 157 -2.13 -9.19 3.83
N THR A 158 -2.65 -7.97 3.84
CA THR A 158 -3.34 -7.45 5.03
C THR A 158 -4.78 -7.11 4.68
N HIS A 159 -5.74 -7.74 5.38
CA HIS A 159 -7.15 -7.40 5.20
C HIS A 159 -7.43 -5.99 5.68
N ILE A 160 -8.33 -5.28 5.00
CA ILE A 160 -8.65 -3.86 5.31
C ILE A 160 -9.10 -3.66 6.76
N ASP A 161 -9.83 -4.60 7.35
CA ASP A 161 -10.27 -4.49 8.75
C ASP A 161 -9.08 -4.55 9.71
N ASN A 162 -8.08 -5.39 9.43
CA ASN A 162 -6.84 -5.45 10.21
C ASN A 162 -6.03 -4.16 10.07
N VAL A 163 -6.01 -3.56 8.88
CA VAL A 163 -5.37 -2.25 8.66
C VAL A 163 -6.09 -1.17 9.47
N THR A 164 -7.41 -1.13 9.42
CA THR A 164 -8.22 -0.17 10.17
C THR A 164 -7.99 -0.32 11.68
N HIS A 165 -8.02 -1.57 12.16
CA HIS A 165 -7.73 -1.88 13.56
C HIS A 165 -6.36 -1.39 14.01
N ALA A 166 -5.31 -1.60 13.19
CA ALA A 166 -3.97 -1.10 13.47
C ALA A 166 -3.92 0.43 13.60
N HIS A 167 -4.65 1.14 12.72
CA HIS A 167 -4.72 2.61 12.78
C HIS A 167 -5.39 3.10 14.06
N ILE A 168 -6.46 2.44 14.49
CA ILE A 168 -7.18 2.79 15.74
C ILE A 168 -6.29 2.54 16.95
N LEU A 169 -5.67 1.37 17.06
CA LEU A 169 -4.77 1.04 18.17
C LEU A 169 -3.57 2.00 18.26
N ALA A 170 -2.97 2.33 17.12
CA ALA A 170 -1.85 3.27 17.08
C ALA A 170 -2.28 4.70 17.51
N MET A 171 -3.46 5.14 17.10
CA MET A 171 -4.06 6.40 17.53
C MET A 171 -4.32 6.41 19.02
N GLU A 172 -4.97 5.39 19.55
CA GLU A 172 -5.27 5.27 20.98
C GLU A 172 -3.99 5.24 21.82
N ALA A 173 -2.95 4.56 21.35
CA ALA A 173 -1.66 4.53 22.00
C ALA A 173 -1.02 5.92 22.10
N LEU A 174 -1.05 6.71 21.01
CA LEU A 174 -0.58 8.10 21.01
C LEU A 174 -1.39 8.98 21.98
N VAL A 175 -2.70 8.92 21.90
CA VAL A 175 -3.62 9.71 22.74
C VAL A 175 -3.43 9.37 24.23
N ASN A 176 -3.17 8.11 24.54
CA ASN A 176 -2.90 7.63 25.90
C ASN A 176 -1.45 7.87 26.36
N GLY A 177 -0.68 8.65 25.62
CA GLY A 177 0.65 9.11 26.04
C GLY A 177 1.78 8.10 25.86
N LYS A 178 1.58 7.00 25.09
CA LYS A 178 2.68 6.11 24.73
C LYS A 178 3.71 6.84 23.86
N LYS A 179 5.00 6.66 24.16
CA LYS A 179 6.12 7.29 23.44
C LYS A 179 6.43 6.57 22.13
N ILE A 180 5.46 6.54 21.22
CA ILE A 180 5.57 5.90 19.90
C ILE A 180 5.62 6.91 18.75
N GLY A 181 5.50 8.18 19.03
CA GLY A 181 5.64 9.27 18.04
C GLY A 181 7.01 9.27 17.37
N GLY A 182 7.06 9.61 16.10
CA GLY A 182 8.29 9.61 15.29
C GLY A 182 8.70 8.24 14.73
N ASN A 183 7.94 7.16 15.01
CA ASN A 183 8.23 5.81 14.53
C ASN A 183 7.39 5.43 13.32
N SER A 184 7.85 4.42 12.60
CA SER A 184 7.10 3.72 11.57
C SER A 184 6.90 2.26 11.96
N TYR A 185 5.83 1.62 11.45
CA TYR A 185 5.47 0.25 11.81
C TYR A 185 4.97 -0.53 10.61
N PHE A 186 5.52 -1.72 10.38
CA PHE A 186 4.95 -2.65 9.42
C PHE A 186 3.66 -3.27 9.97
N ILE A 187 2.64 -3.29 9.13
CA ILE A 187 1.33 -3.85 9.46
C ILE A 187 1.03 -4.97 8.47
N GLY A 188 0.96 -6.18 8.99
CA GLY A 188 0.70 -7.41 8.25
C GLY A 188 -0.27 -8.32 8.99
N GLN A 189 -0.51 -9.51 8.43
CA GLN A 189 -1.28 -10.58 9.10
C GLN A 189 -0.41 -11.42 10.04
N ASN A 190 0.91 -11.13 10.14
CA ASN A 190 1.92 -11.94 10.83
C ASN A 190 2.06 -13.38 10.30
N GLU A 191 1.43 -13.68 9.17
CA GLU A 191 1.45 -14.97 8.46
C GLU A 191 1.74 -14.74 6.99
N PRO A 192 3.04 -14.69 6.58
CA PRO A 192 3.39 -14.51 5.18
C PRO A 192 2.90 -15.71 4.35
N VAL A 193 2.19 -15.41 3.27
CA VAL A 193 1.58 -16.42 2.40
C VAL A 193 2.35 -16.58 1.09
N SER A 194 2.30 -17.79 0.51
CA SER A 194 2.74 -17.99 -0.87
C SER A 194 1.75 -17.31 -1.82
N LEU A 195 2.17 -16.26 -2.52
CA LEU A 195 1.29 -15.39 -3.32
C LEU A 195 0.42 -16.17 -4.32
N TRP A 196 1.04 -17.02 -5.12
CA TRP A 196 0.36 -17.69 -6.22
C TRP A 196 -0.60 -18.81 -5.78
N PRO A 197 -0.26 -19.65 -4.80
CA PRO A 197 -1.21 -20.56 -4.17
C PRO A 197 -2.40 -19.84 -3.55
N TRP A 198 -2.17 -18.70 -2.87
CA TRP A 198 -3.23 -17.88 -2.28
C TRP A 198 -4.16 -17.30 -3.36
N LEU A 199 -3.61 -16.73 -4.42
CA LEU A 199 -4.42 -16.25 -5.55
C LEU A 199 -5.25 -17.38 -6.20
N ASN A 200 -4.68 -18.58 -6.34
CA ASN A 200 -5.41 -19.74 -6.83
C ASN A 200 -6.55 -20.16 -5.89
N LYS A 201 -6.39 -19.99 -4.56
CA LYS A 201 -7.48 -20.16 -3.58
C LYS A 201 -8.61 -19.16 -3.84
N VAL A 202 -8.28 -17.87 -4.07
CA VAL A 202 -9.25 -16.83 -4.47
C VAL A 202 -9.96 -17.22 -5.77
N PHE A 203 -9.24 -17.60 -6.82
CA PHE A 203 -9.82 -17.98 -8.10
C PHE A 203 -10.78 -19.17 -7.96
N LYS A 204 -10.41 -20.19 -7.18
CA LYS A 204 -11.28 -21.34 -6.89
C LYS A 204 -12.57 -20.92 -6.21
N GLN A 205 -12.51 -20.03 -5.21
CA GLN A 205 -13.70 -19.51 -4.52
C GLN A 205 -14.63 -18.71 -5.45
N LEU A 206 -14.07 -18.14 -6.51
CA LEU A 206 -14.80 -17.39 -7.53
C LEU A 206 -15.23 -18.26 -8.74
N ASN A 207 -15.05 -19.58 -8.68
CA ASN A 207 -15.31 -20.53 -9.78
C ASN A 207 -14.50 -20.20 -11.05
N LEU A 208 -13.31 -19.60 -10.90
CA LEU A 208 -12.39 -19.32 -12.00
C LEU A 208 -11.37 -20.45 -12.16
N PRO A 209 -10.83 -20.66 -13.38
CA PRO A 209 -9.78 -21.64 -13.62
C PRO A 209 -8.53 -21.39 -12.76
N VAL A 210 -7.85 -22.44 -12.35
CA VAL A 210 -6.57 -22.35 -11.65
C VAL A 210 -5.50 -21.81 -12.60
N LEU A 211 -4.74 -20.81 -12.16
CA LEU A 211 -3.63 -20.27 -12.92
C LEU A 211 -2.44 -21.25 -12.90
N LYS A 212 -2.01 -21.69 -14.10
CA LYS A 212 -0.92 -22.65 -14.29
C LYS A 212 0.24 -22.07 -15.10
N ASN A 213 -0.03 -21.12 -15.98
CA ASN A 213 0.96 -20.55 -16.89
C ASN A 213 2.03 -19.77 -16.14
N LYS A 214 3.30 -20.05 -16.44
CA LYS A 214 4.47 -19.44 -15.80
C LYS A 214 5.28 -18.61 -16.78
N VAL A 215 5.96 -17.62 -16.25
CA VAL A 215 7.01 -16.86 -16.95
C VAL A 215 8.21 -16.72 -16.01
N SER A 216 9.43 -16.89 -16.52
CA SER A 216 10.62 -16.70 -15.67
C SER A 216 10.73 -15.26 -15.20
N PHE A 217 11.26 -15.05 -14.00
CA PHE A 217 11.48 -13.70 -13.44
C PHE A 217 12.28 -12.81 -14.40
N ARG A 218 13.35 -13.35 -14.99
CA ARG A 218 14.20 -12.61 -15.95
C ARG A 218 13.39 -12.12 -17.17
N LYS A 219 12.55 -12.98 -17.75
CA LYS A 219 11.68 -12.61 -18.87
C LYS A 219 10.67 -11.53 -18.48
N ALA A 220 10.01 -11.67 -17.32
CA ALA A 220 9.06 -10.68 -16.81
C ALA A 220 9.73 -9.33 -16.53
N TYR A 221 10.91 -9.35 -15.90
CA TYR A 221 11.68 -8.15 -15.61
C TYR A 221 12.14 -7.44 -16.91
N PHE A 222 12.64 -8.19 -17.88
CA PHE A 222 13.07 -7.63 -19.17
C PHE A 222 11.90 -7.08 -19.98
N ALA A 223 10.74 -7.76 -19.96
CA ALA A 223 9.51 -7.22 -20.55
C ALA A 223 9.11 -5.88 -19.89
N GLY A 224 9.34 -5.74 -18.58
CA GLY A 224 9.17 -4.49 -17.86
C GLY A 224 10.11 -3.40 -18.36
N VAL A 225 11.40 -3.71 -18.58
CA VAL A 225 12.38 -2.76 -19.16
C VAL A 225 11.91 -2.25 -20.51
N LEU A 226 11.51 -3.17 -21.41
CA LEU A 226 11.04 -2.80 -22.75
C LEU A 226 9.76 -1.94 -22.70
N ALA A 227 8.80 -2.33 -21.86
CA ALA A 227 7.56 -1.58 -21.71
C ALA A 227 7.79 -0.17 -21.16
N GLU A 228 8.64 -0.02 -20.13
CA GLU A 228 9.00 1.29 -19.57
C GLU A 228 9.77 2.16 -20.57
N THR A 229 10.67 1.57 -21.36
CA THR A 229 11.40 2.29 -22.41
C THR A 229 10.47 2.76 -23.51
N ALA A 230 9.59 1.88 -24.01
CA ALA A 230 8.59 2.25 -25.00
C ALA A 230 7.66 3.35 -24.49
N TRP A 231 7.22 3.26 -23.23
CA TRP A 231 6.39 4.27 -22.59
C TRP A 231 7.10 5.65 -22.54
N ALA A 232 8.37 5.64 -22.16
CA ALA A 232 9.17 6.86 -22.07
C ALA A 232 9.42 7.52 -23.45
N VAL A 233 9.69 6.70 -24.49
CA VAL A 233 9.99 7.18 -25.84
C VAL A 233 8.73 7.65 -26.58
N PHE A 234 7.65 6.87 -26.51
CA PHE A 234 6.42 7.12 -27.28
C PHE A 234 5.35 7.89 -26.52
N GLY A 235 5.58 8.26 -25.25
CA GLY A 235 4.62 9.02 -24.43
C GLY A 235 3.28 8.32 -24.23
N LEU A 236 3.27 6.99 -24.15
CA LEU A 236 2.05 6.20 -24.08
C LEU A 236 1.23 6.56 -22.84
N LYS A 237 -0.08 6.76 -23.00
CA LYS A 237 -1.00 7.12 -21.88
C LYS A 237 -1.65 5.90 -21.21
N ARG A 238 -1.39 4.68 -21.69
CA ARG A 238 -1.98 3.45 -21.13
C ARG A 238 -1.16 2.92 -19.97
N GLU A 239 -1.83 2.26 -19.01
CA GLU A 239 -1.15 1.49 -17.96
C GLU A 239 -0.18 0.48 -18.60
N LEU A 240 1.01 0.35 -18.03
CA LEU A 240 1.98 -0.64 -18.45
C LEU A 240 1.48 -2.05 -18.16
N PRO A 241 1.52 -2.97 -19.11
CA PRO A 241 1.14 -4.36 -18.88
C PRO A 241 2.05 -5.03 -17.85
N MET A 242 3.30 -4.59 -17.77
CA MET A 242 4.33 -5.03 -16.82
C MET A 242 5.31 -3.88 -16.62
N SER A 243 5.77 -3.65 -15.39
CA SER A 243 6.92 -2.81 -15.06
C SER A 243 7.97 -3.63 -14.32
N ARG A 244 9.21 -3.13 -14.24
CA ARG A 244 10.25 -3.79 -13.43
C ARG A 244 9.84 -3.92 -11.98
N PHE A 245 9.19 -2.89 -11.45
CA PHE A 245 8.65 -2.91 -10.09
C PHE A 245 7.61 -4.01 -9.91
N VAL A 246 6.63 -4.12 -10.82
CA VAL A 246 5.61 -5.18 -10.78
C VAL A 246 6.24 -6.56 -10.92
N ALA A 247 7.24 -6.72 -11.78
CA ALA A 247 7.96 -8.00 -11.89
C ALA A 247 8.62 -8.42 -10.57
N CYS A 248 9.25 -7.47 -9.84
CA CYS A 248 9.80 -7.72 -8.51
C CYS A 248 8.70 -8.10 -7.51
N GLN A 249 7.60 -7.36 -7.47
CA GLN A 249 6.47 -7.63 -6.57
C GLN A 249 5.82 -9.00 -6.81
N LEU A 250 5.77 -9.46 -8.04
CA LEU A 250 5.16 -10.74 -8.39
C LEU A 250 6.10 -11.94 -8.29
N GLY A 251 7.43 -11.72 -8.27
CA GLY A 251 8.39 -12.81 -8.39
C GLY A 251 9.36 -12.97 -7.23
N GLN A 252 9.39 -12.05 -6.28
CA GLN A 252 10.30 -12.04 -5.14
C GLN A 252 9.54 -12.11 -3.82
N ASP A 253 10.22 -12.53 -2.74
CA ASP A 253 9.68 -12.46 -1.39
C ASP A 253 9.69 -11.01 -0.91
N HIS A 254 8.59 -10.61 -0.28
CA HIS A 254 8.49 -9.33 0.42
C HIS A 254 7.46 -9.42 1.56
N TRP A 255 7.96 -9.83 2.69
CA TRP A 255 7.22 -9.89 3.94
C TRP A 255 8.03 -9.31 5.09
N PHE A 256 7.35 -8.78 6.11
CA PHE A 256 7.92 -7.92 7.12
C PHE A 256 7.51 -8.38 8.51
N SER A 257 8.28 -7.97 9.53
CA SER A 257 7.99 -8.27 10.92
C SER A 257 7.01 -7.24 11.49
N GLY A 258 5.87 -7.69 11.99
CA GLY A 258 4.91 -6.87 12.75
C GLY A 258 5.23 -6.74 14.25
N ARG A 259 6.42 -7.23 14.68
CA ARG A 259 6.76 -7.31 16.11
C ARG A 259 6.77 -5.94 16.79
N ALA A 260 7.24 -4.89 16.13
CA ALA A 260 7.27 -3.56 16.69
C ALA A 260 5.84 -3.04 16.99
N ALA A 261 4.91 -3.21 16.05
CA ALA A 261 3.51 -2.84 16.22
C ALA A 261 2.83 -3.64 17.36
N GLU A 262 3.12 -4.92 17.46
CA GLU A 262 2.61 -5.77 18.57
C GLU A 262 3.17 -5.31 19.92
N THR A 263 4.47 -5.05 20.01
CA THR A 263 5.14 -4.64 21.26
C THR A 263 4.68 -3.26 21.73
N ASP A 264 4.64 -2.28 20.82
CA ASP A 264 4.48 -0.88 21.19
C ASP A 264 3.02 -0.50 21.43
N PHE A 265 2.10 -1.01 20.64
CA PHE A 265 0.66 -0.70 20.78
C PHE A 265 -0.28 -1.91 20.73
N GLY A 266 0.25 -3.12 20.85
CA GLY A 266 -0.55 -4.32 21.03
C GLY A 266 -1.25 -4.80 19.76
N TYR A 267 -0.79 -4.41 18.56
CA TYR A 267 -1.42 -4.81 17.32
C TYR A 267 -1.36 -6.33 17.12
N LYS A 268 -2.54 -6.91 16.94
CA LYS A 268 -2.73 -8.28 16.44
C LYS A 268 -3.85 -8.25 15.40
N PRO A 269 -3.74 -9.03 14.33
CA PRO A 269 -4.84 -9.16 13.37
C PRO A 269 -6.11 -9.62 14.08
N ILE A 270 -7.25 -8.96 13.82
CA ILE A 270 -8.58 -9.34 14.34
C ILE A 270 -9.28 -10.36 13.45
N LEU A 271 -8.82 -10.51 12.21
CA LEU A 271 -9.27 -11.54 11.28
C LEU A 271 -8.08 -12.35 10.83
N SER A 272 -8.19 -13.67 10.89
CA SER A 272 -7.29 -14.60 10.21
C SER A 272 -7.41 -14.49 8.68
N MET A 273 -6.50 -15.09 7.93
CA MET A 273 -6.57 -15.10 6.47
C MET A 273 -7.80 -15.82 5.94
N ASP A 274 -8.29 -16.85 6.63
CA ASP A 274 -9.45 -17.62 6.21
C ASP A 274 -10.75 -16.84 6.50
N GLU A 275 -10.93 -16.26 7.67
CA GLU A 275 -12.06 -15.39 8.01
C GLU A 275 -12.12 -14.17 7.08
N ALA A 276 -10.98 -13.55 6.78
CA ALA A 276 -10.87 -12.46 5.83
C ALA A 276 -11.31 -12.88 4.42
N MET A 277 -10.96 -14.09 4.00
CA MET A 277 -11.38 -14.66 2.71
C MET A 277 -12.90 -14.89 2.69
N GLU A 278 -13.46 -15.50 3.71
CA GLU A 278 -14.90 -15.74 3.84
C GLU A 278 -15.70 -14.43 3.78
N LYS A 279 -15.21 -13.39 4.44
CA LYS A 279 -15.82 -12.06 4.44
C LYS A 279 -15.75 -11.38 3.06
N THR A 280 -14.66 -11.54 2.31
CA THR A 280 -14.42 -10.80 1.07
C THR A 280 -15.02 -11.48 -0.17
N VAL A 281 -15.08 -12.82 -0.20
CA VAL A 281 -15.56 -13.58 -1.38
C VAL A 281 -16.98 -13.22 -1.83
N PRO A 282 -17.97 -13.03 -0.93
CA PRO A 282 -19.31 -12.61 -1.35
C PRO A 282 -19.31 -11.29 -2.12
N TRP A 283 -18.55 -10.32 -1.66
CA TRP A 283 -18.38 -9.03 -2.32
C TRP A 283 -17.67 -9.18 -3.68
N LEU A 284 -16.62 -9.98 -3.78
CA LEU A 284 -15.96 -10.25 -5.06
C LEU A 284 -16.90 -10.91 -6.07
N LYS A 285 -17.78 -11.81 -5.62
CA LYS A 285 -18.78 -12.46 -6.48
C LYS A 285 -19.83 -11.46 -7.00
N SER A 286 -20.34 -10.58 -6.14
CA SER A 286 -21.32 -9.56 -6.55
C SER A 286 -20.74 -8.55 -7.55
N ASN A 287 -19.46 -8.15 -7.38
CA ASN A 287 -18.79 -7.22 -8.29
C ASN A 287 -18.25 -7.85 -9.58
N GLN A 288 -18.16 -9.18 -9.67
CA GLN A 288 -17.81 -9.84 -10.94
C GLN A 288 -18.85 -9.61 -12.04
N CYS A 289 -20.11 -9.37 -11.69
CA CYS A 289 -21.19 -9.08 -12.64
C CYS A 289 -21.08 -7.66 -13.22
N ILE A 290 -20.44 -6.72 -12.51
CA ILE A 290 -20.33 -5.31 -12.93
C ILE A 290 -19.18 -5.10 -13.94
N SER A 291 -18.12 -5.89 -13.87
CA SER A 291 -16.94 -5.73 -14.74
C SER A 291 -17.03 -6.46 -16.10
N SER A 292 -18.15 -7.12 -16.41
CA SER A 292 -18.42 -7.74 -17.72
C SER A 292 -19.24 -6.85 -18.66
N ALA A 293 -19.57 -5.61 -18.26
CA ALA A 293 -20.39 -4.66 -19.01
C ALA A 293 -19.66 -3.35 -19.36
N GLY A 294 -18.32 -3.36 -19.44
CA GLY A 294 -17.51 -2.21 -19.85
C GLY A 294 -16.51 -2.56 -20.93
#